data_e13aa77be216a193911230555a695262
#
_entry.id   e13aa77be216a193911230555a695262
#
_cell.length_a   1.000
_cell.length_b   1.000
_cell.length_c   1.000
_cell.angle_alpha   90.00
_cell.angle_beta   90.00
_cell.angle_gamma   90.00
#
_symmetry.space_group_name_H-M   'P 1'
#
loop_
_entity.id
_entity.type
_entity.pdbx_description
1 polymer ?
#
loop_
_entity_poly.entity_id
_entity_poly.type
_entity_poly.pdbx_seq_one_letter_code
_entity_poly.pdbx_strand_id
1 'polypeptide(L)'
;EKYLHVMVYGEYAQEPAVKLSKLLAKNLPKSLNKTYLVNSGTEAIEGALKLARRATGRTEIIAAHKAYHGNTMGSLSLMDFEERTAPFKPLIEDVNFIEFNNEEHLSKISDKTACVILETIQGGAGFILPKNDYLKKVKDRCKTVGALLILDEIQPGFGRTGTLFGFQNFNVVPDIVVMGKGMGGGLPIGAFTASNSLMDLLSDNPKLGHITTFGGNPVIAASALATLQEITETNLMQEALKKEKLFRKLLKHPLISEIRGSGLMLAPILPSAEIASEVILACQEKGLILFWLLFENKALRISPPLTISEEEIKKGCGIIIDILNSVKSNNKSC
;
A
#
# COMPACT_ATOMS: atom_id res chain seq x y z
N GLU A 1 -6.80 -27.82 -1.82
CA GLU A 1 -7.60 -28.98 -1.34
C GLU A 1 -7.21 -29.44 0.06
N LYS A 2 -5.88 -29.65 0.35
CA LYS A 2 -5.38 -30.16 1.65
C LYS A 2 -5.90 -29.40 2.88
N TYR A 3 -6.15 -28.09 2.78
CA TYR A 3 -6.48 -27.24 3.92
C TYR A 3 -7.92 -26.74 3.96
N LEU A 4 -8.76 -27.06 2.98
CA LEU A 4 -10.13 -26.53 2.86
C LEU A 4 -11.04 -26.85 4.04
N HIS A 5 -10.82 -27.97 4.71
CA HIS A 5 -11.62 -28.46 5.85
C HIS A 5 -10.94 -28.28 7.18
N VAL A 6 -9.78 -27.63 7.22
CA VAL A 6 -8.99 -27.45 8.46
C VAL A 6 -9.60 -26.31 9.28
N MET A 7 -9.80 -26.56 10.58
CA MET A 7 -10.27 -25.57 11.53
C MET A 7 -9.28 -24.39 11.63
N VAL A 8 -9.80 -23.19 11.76
CA VAL A 8 -9.07 -21.92 11.62
C VAL A 8 -8.84 -21.16 12.91
N TYR A 9 -9.06 -21.71 14.08
CA TYR A 9 -8.80 -20.99 15.33
C TYR A 9 -7.31 -20.64 15.46
N GLY A 10 -7.02 -19.37 15.73
CA GLY A 10 -5.67 -18.83 15.88
C GLY A 10 -4.86 -19.40 17.04
N GLU A 11 -5.53 -20.10 17.97
CA GLU A 11 -4.90 -20.78 19.10
C GLU A 11 -4.05 -21.99 18.66
N TYR A 12 -4.28 -22.53 17.48
CA TYR A 12 -3.55 -23.69 16.98
C TYR A 12 -2.58 -23.31 15.88
N ALA A 13 -1.32 -23.69 16.04
CA ALA A 13 -0.30 -23.46 15.02
C ALA A 13 -0.60 -24.24 13.74
N GLN A 14 -0.86 -23.53 12.65
CA GLN A 14 -1.11 -24.06 11.31
C GLN A 14 0.14 -23.97 10.45
N GLU A 15 0.54 -25.07 9.82
CA GLU A 15 1.77 -25.16 9.02
C GLU A 15 1.93 -24.03 7.98
N PRO A 16 0.91 -23.71 7.14
CA PRO A 16 1.05 -22.63 6.15
C PRO A 16 1.29 -21.25 6.79
N ALA A 17 0.56 -20.91 7.86
CA ALA A 17 0.71 -19.63 8.56
C ALA A 17 2.09 -19.50 9.21
N VAL A 18 2.60 -20.56 9.82
CA VAL A 18 3.94 -20.60 10.41
C VAL A 18 5.03 -20.45 9.34
N LYS A 19 4.90 -21.17 8.20
CA LYS A 19 5.86 -21.06 7.08
C LYS A 19 5.84 -19.68 6.46
N LEU A 20 4.66 -19.10 6.24
CA LEU A 20 4.50 -17.75 5.73
C LEU A 20 5.19 -16.73 6.66
N SER A 21 4.89 -16.77 7.97
CA SER A 21 5.48 -15.84 8.94
C SER A 21 7.00 -15.96 9.01
N LYS A 22 7.55 -17.19 8.94
CA LYS A 22 8.99 -17.43 8.88
C LYS A 22 9.62 -16.86 7.61
N LEU A 23 8.96 -17.05 6.46
CA LEU A 23 9.45 -16.52 5.18
C LEU A 23 9.40 -14.99 5.13
N LEU A 24 8.35 -14.38 5.67
CA LEU A 24 8.27 -12.92 5.85
C LEU A 24 9.42 -12.40 6.72
N ALA A 25 9.63 -12.99 7.90
CA ALA A 25 10.71 -12.60 8.81
C ALA A 25 12.11 -12.76 8.19
N LYS A 26 12.32 -13.78 7.33
CA LYS A 26 13.56 -13.99 6.58
C LYS A 26 13.86 -12.88 5.56
N ASN A 27 12.80 -12.28 4.97
CA ASN A 27 12.89 -11.27 3.90
C ASN A 27 12.70 -9.84 4.40
N LEU A 28 12.37 -9.64 5.66
CA LEU A 28 12.27 -8.34 6.32
C LEU A 28 13.56 -7.99 7.09
N PRO A 29 13.80 -6.72 7.40
CA PRO A 29 14.84 -6.33 8.33
C PRO A 29 14.73 -7.04 9.68
N LYS A 30 15.85 -7.33 10.33
CA LYS A 30 15.90 -8.10 11.61
C LYS A 30 15.01 -7.54 12.73
N SER A 31 14.75 -6.24 12.71
CA SER A 31 13.84 -5.57 13.66
C SER A 31 12.36 -5.84 13.40
N LEU A 32 11.99 -6.34 12.21
CA LEU A 32 10.62 -6.68 11.81
C LEU A 32 10.49 -8.20 11.71
N ASN A 33 10.34 -8.86 12.84
CA ASN A 33 10.53 -10.31 12.94
C ASN A 33 9.33 -11.08 13.49
N LYS A 34 8.24 -10.40 13.87
CA LYS A 34 7.01 -11.05 14.35
C LYS A 34 5.81 -10.50 13.61
N THR A 35 5.08 -11.39 12.93
CA THR A 35 3.94 -11.06 12.05
C THR A 35 2.64 -11.51 12.67
N TYR A 36 1.63 -10.65 12.61
CA TYR A 36 0.24 -10.97 12.89
C TYR A 36 -0.55 -11.01 11.57
N LEU A 37 -1.17 -12.15 11.28
CA LEU A 37 -1.96 -12.37 10.07
C LEU A 37 -3.43 -12.00 10.32
N VAL A 38 -4.03 -11.28 9.38
CA VAL A 38 -5.44 -10.84 9.38
C VAL A 38 -6.08 -11.08 8.02
N ASN A 39 -7.33 -10.66 7.82
CA ASN A 39 -8.08 -10.99 6.61
C ASN A 39 -8.03 -9.91 5.53
N SER A 40 -7.58 -8.71 5.86
CA SER A 40 -7.54 -7.57 4.95
C SER A 40 -6.49 -6.54 5.36
N GLY A 41 -6.14 -5.66 4.42
CA GLY A 41 -5.25 -4.53 4.72
C GLY A 41 -5.81 -3.58 5.76
N THR A 42 -7.13 -3.31 5.73
CA THR A 42 -7.75 -2.43 6.72
C THR A 42 -7.69 -3.02 8.14
N GLU A 43 -7.89 -4.34 8.32
CA GLU A 43 -7.69 -5.00 9.62
C GLU A 43 -6.23 -4.91 10.09
N ALA A 44 -5.28 -4.99 9.17
CA ALA A 44 -3.86 -4.83 9.49
C ALA A 44 -3.54 -3.41 9.96
N ILE A 45 -4.16 -2.39 9.36
CA ILE A 45 -4.09 -1.00 9.83
C ILE A 45 -4.66 -0.88 11.25
N GLU A 46 -5.86 -1.42 11.51
CA GLU A 46 -6.47 -1.41 12.85
C GLU A 46 -5.54 -2.03 13.90
N GLY A 47 -4.93 -3.18 13.58
CA GLY A 47 -3.97 -3.85 14.44
C GLY A 47 -2.72 -3.00 14.71
N ALA A 48 -2.17 -2.36 13.68
CA ALA A 48 -1.01 -1.49 13.78
C ALA A 48 -1.28 -0.24 14.64
N LEU A 49 -2.45 0.40 14.48
CA LEU A 49 -2.87 1.55 15.30
C LEU A 49 -3.04 1.16 16.78
N LYS A 50 -3.71 0.03 17.05
CA LYS A 50 -3.86 -0.51 18.41
C LYS A 50 -2.51 -0.78 19.05
N LEU A 51 -1.59 -1.41 18.30
CA LEU A 51 -0.25 -1.69 18.78
C LEU A 51 0.51 -0.40 19.10
N ALA A 52 0.46 0.60 18.23
CA ALA A 52 1.16 1.87 18.43
C ALA A 52 0.65 2.62 19.66
N ARG A 53 -0.68 2.73 19.85
CA ARG A 53 -1.28 3.34 21.04
C ARG A 53 -0.90 2.59 22.30
N ARG A 54 -0.92 1.26 22.27
CA ARG A 54 -0.56 0.44 23.42
C ARG A 54 0.91 0.57 23.80
N ALA A 55 1.80 0.59 22.79
CA ALA A 55 3.25 0.66 23.01
C ALA A 55 3.69 2.00 23.57
N THR A 56 3.03 3.08 23.18
CA THR A 56 3.42 4.46 23.56
C THR A 56 2.59 5.00 24.73
N GLY A 57 1.43 4.45 24.99
CA GLY A 57 0.45 5.00 25.95
C GLY A 57 -0.16 6.34 25.49
N ARG A 58 -0.02 6.70 24.21
CA ARG A 58 -0.45 7.97 23.63
C ARG A 58 -1.62 7.76 22.68
N THR A 59 -2.38 8.84 22.37
CA THR A 59 -3.58 8.78 21.54
C THR A 59 -3.41 9.41 20.16
N GLU A 60 -2.54 10.43 20.02
CA GLU A 60 -2.39 11.17 18.79
C GLU A 60 -1.81 10.31 17.66
N ILE A 61 -2.48 10.35 16.50
CA ILE A 61 -2.04 9.70 15.27
C ILE A 61 -1.80 10.79 14.22
N ILE A 62 -0.67 10.72 13.52
CA ILE A 62 -0.41 11.60 12.38
C ILE A 62 -0.48 10.77 11.10
N ALA A 63 -1.34 11.20 10.16
CA ALA A 63 -1.49 10.64 8.81
C ALA A 63 -1.13 11.69 7.74
N ALA A 64 -0.99 11.29 6.50
CA ALA A 64 -0.79 12.24 5.41
C ALA A 64 -2.13 12.73 4.86
N HIS A 65 -2.18 13.99 4.39
CA HIS A 65 -3.27 14.45 3.53
C HIS A 65 -3.36 13.57 2.29
N LYS A 66 -4.59 13.31 1.80
CA LYS A 66 -4.86 12.46 0.64
C LYS A 66 -4.36 11.02 0.79
N ALA A 67 -4.31 10.50 2.01
CA ALA A 67 -3.98 9.11 2.29
C ALA A 67 -5.20 8.19 2.18
N TYR A 68 -4.95 6.91 1.88
CA TYR A 68 -5.97 5.87 1.92
C TYR A 68 -5.42 4.60 2.58
N HIS A 69 -5.94 4.30 3.75
CA HIS A 69 -5.51 3.14 4.56
C HIS A 69 -6.60 2.08 4.76
N GLY A 70 -7.82 2.33 4.29
CA GLY A 70 -8.96 1.42 4.41
C GLY A 70 -10.26 2.13 4.78
N ASN A 71 -11.30 1.35 5.05
CA ASN A 71 -12.67 1.84 5.31
C ASN A 71 -13.31 1.26 6.59
N THR A 72 -12.56 0.63 7.48
CA THR A 72 -13.02 0.40 8.86
C THR A 72 -12.90 1.70 9.65
N MET A 73 -13.58 1.83 10.78
CA MET A 73 -13.68 3.09 11.50
C MET A 73 -12.32 3.72 11.83
N GLY A 74 -11.34 2.92 12.27
CA GLY A 74 -9.99 3.41 12.55
C GLY A 74 -9.22 3.80 11.30
N SER A 75 -9.22 2.96 10.27
CA SER A 75 -8.52 3.27 9.01
C SER A 75 -9.19 4.41 8.24
N LEU A 76 -10.53 4.55 8.31
CA LEU A 76 -11.26 5.67 7.73
C LEU A 76 -10.93 7.00 8.43
N SER A 77 -10.64 6.96 9.74
CA SER A 77 -10.24 8.16 10.50
C SER A 77 -8.91 8.77 10.00
N LEU A 78 -8.11 8.00 9.26
CA LEU A 78 -6.84 8.44 8.67
C LEU A 78 -7.01 9.13 7.31
N MET A 79 -8.24 9.40 6.89
CA MET A 79 -8.58 10.06 5.63
C MET A 79 -9.11 11.47 5.90
N ASP A 80 -8.52 12.47 5.25
CA ASP A 80 -8.89 13.88 5.38
C ASP A 80 -9.97 14.34 4.37
N PHE A 81 -10.58 13.41 3.64
CA PHE A 81 -11.55 13.69 2.60
C PHE A 81 -12.97 13.72 3.17
N GLU A 82 -13.46 14.93 3.50
CA GLU A 82 -14.71 15.16 4.23
C GLU A 82 -15.93 14.50 3.58
N GLU A 83 -16.06 14.52 2.24
CA GLU A 83 -17.18 13.89 1.53
C GLU A 83 -17.30 12.38 1.81
N ARG A 84 -16.17 11.71 2.11
CA ARG A 84 -16.14 10.27 2.42
C ARG A 84 -16.23 9.97 3.90
N THR A 85 -15.85 10.89 4.76
CA THR A 85 -15.77 10.69 6.21
C THR A 85 -16.98 11.21 6.96
N ALA A 86 -17.58 12.33 6.52
CA ALA A 86 -18.69 12.98 7.20
C ALA A 86 -19.89 12.06 7.53
N PRO A 87 -20.37 11.19 6.63
CA PRO A 87 -21.51 10.32 6.92
C PRO A 87 -21.27 9.29 8.03
N PHE A 88 -20.00 9.08 8.42
CA PHE A 88 -19.59 8.03 9.37
C PHE A 88 -19.07 8.60 10.69
N LYS A 89 -19.18 9.91 10.91
CA LYS A 89 -18.76 10.53 12.17
C LYS A 89 -19.71 10.16 13.33
N PRO A 90 -19.19 10.03 14.60
CA PRO A 90 -17.82 10.37 14.99
C PRO A 90 -16.80 9.26 14.61
N LEU A 91 -15.63 9.68 14.19
CA LEU A 91 -14.48 8.84 13.92
C LEU A 91 -13.52 8.86 15.12
N ILE A 92 -12.36 8.17 15.00
CA ILE A 92 -11.32 8.20 16.05
C ILE A 92 -10.82 9.64 16.21
N GLU A 93 -10.84 10.12 17.46
CA GLU A 93 -10.28 11.42 17.84
C GLU A 93 -8.75 11.42 17.82
N ASP A 94 -8.15 12.62 17.88
CA ASP A 94 -6.70 12.86 17.91
C ASP A 94 -5.96 12.36 16.65
N VAL A 95 -6.60 12.49 15.48
CA VAL A 95 -5.94 12.28 14.18
C VAL A 95 -5.61 13.63 13.56
N ASN A 96 -4.32 13.86 13.31
CA ASN A 96 -3.80 15.08 12.70
C ASN A 96 -3.16 14.76 11.34
N PHE A 97 -3.14 15.72 10.43
CA PHE A 97 -2.66 15.52 9.07
C PHE A 97 -1.44 16.39 8.73
N ILE A 98 -0.55 15.80 7.93
CA ILE A 98 0.64 16.45 7.38
C ILE A 98 0.65 16.32 5.86
N GLU A 99 1.26 17.28 5.18
CA GLU A 99 1.53 17.15 3.74
C GLU A 99 2.66 16.15 3.51
N PHE A 100 2.44 15.19 2.62
CA PHE A 100 3.47 14.24 2.21
C PHE A 100 4.60 14.99 1.47
N ASN A 101 5.85 14.69 1.77
CA ASN A 101 7.04 15.41 1.29
C ASN A 101 7.22 16.85 1.81
N ASN A 102 6.47 17.29 2.81
CA ASN A 102 6.70 18.58 3.44
C ASN A 102 7.49 18.41 4.76
N GLU A 103 8.76 18.83 4.75
CA GLU A 103 9.64 18.70 5.90
C GLU A 103 9.29 19.65 7.06
N GLU A 104 8.68 20.82 6.78
CA GLU A 104 8.24 21.76 7.82
C GLU A 104 7.18 21.14 8.73
N HIS A 105 6.32 20.29 8.14
CA HIS A 105 5.29 19.60 8.89
C HIS A 105 5.80 18.51 9.85
N LEU A 106 7.09 18.15 9.79
CA LEU A 106 7.70 17.23 10.76
C LEU A 106 7.70 17.81 12.19
N SER A 107 7.62 19.12 12.33
CA SER A 107 7.47 19.80 13.63
C SER A 107 6.16 19.44 14.34
N LYS A 108 5.11 19.04 13.62
CA LYS A 108 3.84 18.58 14.17
C LYS A 108 3.95 17.23 14.90
N ILE A 109 4.97 16.42 14.57
CA ILE A 109 5.25 15.16 15.27
C ILE A 109 5.89 15.49 16.62
N SER A 110 5.18 15.21 17.70
CA SER A 110 5.55 15.65 19.06
C SER A 110 5.59 14.46 20.04
N ASP A 111 5.86 14.77 21.30
CA ASP A 111 5.83 13.80 22.41
C ASP A 111 4.40 13.31 22.75
N LYS A 112 3.36 13.92 22.17
CA LYS A 112 1.97 13.45 22.24
C LYS A 112 1.66 12.37 21.18
N THR A 113 2.45 12.31 20.11
CA THR A 113 2.22 11.43 18.97
C THR A 113 2.50 9.97 19.34
N ALA A 114 1.51 9.10 19.19
CA ALA A 114 1.65 7.65 19.30
C ALA A 114 2.36 7.08 18.07
N CYS A 115 1.90 7.47 16.89
CA CYS A 115 2.51 7.03 15.63
C CYS A 115 2.29 8.03 14.48
N VAL A 116 3.17 7.94 13.52
CA VAL A 116 2.98 8.48 12.18
C VAL A 116 2.69 7.30 11.25
N ILE A 117 1.60 7.36 10.50
CA ILE A 117 1.26 6.35 9.49
C ILE A 117 1.29 6.97 8.10
N LEU A 118 2.07 6.37 7.20
CA LEU A 118 2.23 6.83 5.82
C LEU A 118 2.17 5.65 4.85
N GLU A 119 1.58 5.84 3.68
CA GLU A 119 1.86 4.98 2.54
C GLU A 119 3.32 5.20 2.12
N THR A 120 4.08 4.13 1.88
CA THR A 120 5.48 4.27 1.40
C THR A 120 5.54 5.04 0.08
N ILE A 121 4.58 4.80 -0.81
CA ILE A 121 4.29 5.59 -2.00
C ILE A 121 2.82 5.95 -1.92
N GLN A 122 2.51 7.24 -1.91
CA GLN A 122 1.16 7.69 -1.70
C GLN A 122 0.27 7.35 -2.91
N GLY A 123 -0.59 6.34 -2.74
CA GLY A 123 -1.31 5.69 -3.84
C GLY A 123 -2.40 6.56 -4.42
N GLY A 124 -3.42 6.88 -3.62
CA GLY A 124 -4.60 7.62 -4.05
C GLY A 124 -4.32 9.04 -4.55
N ALA A 125 -3.23 9.64 -4.09
CA ALA A 125 -2.80 11.00 -4.45
C ALA A 125 -2.07 11.12 -5.79
N GLY A 126 -1.89 10.02 -6.52
CA GLY A 126 -1.19 10.06 -7.82
C GLY A 126 0.13 9.33 -7.86
N PHE A 127 0.31 8.31 -7.06
CA PHE A 127 1.55 7.54 -6.92
C PHE A 127 2.76 8.42 -6.62
N ILE A 128 2.62 9.24 -5.56
CA ILE A 128 3.64 10.20 -5.13
C ILE A 128 4.76 9.47 -4.41
N LEU A 129 5.97 9.59 -4.94
CA LEU A 129 7.19 9.05 -4.33
C LEU A 129 7.69 9.96 -3.21
N PRO A 130 8.27 9.41 -2.14
CA PRO A 130 9.00 10.22 -1.17
C PRO A 130 10.24 10.85 -1.83
N LYS A 131 10.53 12.11 -1.47
CA LYS A 131 11.64 12.92 -2.00
C LYS A 131 12.61 13.27 -0.88
N ASN A 132 13.87 13.54 -1.22
CA ASN A 132 14.86 14.13 -0.32
C ASN A 132 14.97 13.40 1.03
N ASP A 133 14.99 12.07 1.01
CA ASP A 133 15.04 11.23 2.22
C ASP A 133 13.89 11.47 3.21
N TYR A 134 12.73 11.93 2.71
CA TYR A 134 11.58 12.31 3.54
C TYR A 134 11.19 11.24 4.56
N LEU A 135 11.03 9.97 4.14
CA LEU A 135 10.66 8.89 5.06
C LEU A 135 11.71 8.65 6.16
N LYS A 136 12.99 8.83 5.83
CA LYS A 136 14.07 8.77 6.83
C LYS A 136 13.95 9.90 7.82
N LYS A 137 13.71 11.13 7.37
CA LYS A 137 13.50 12.29 8.24
C LYS A 137 12.30 12.11 9.16
N VAL A 138 11.19 11.56 8.64
CA VAL A 138 10.02 11.17 9.46
C VAL A 138 10.43 10.15 10.51
N LYS A 139 11.18 9.10 10.14
CA LYS A 139 11.65 8.07 11.08
C LYS A 139 12.53 8.65 12.17
N ASP A 140 13.48 9.53 11.81
CA ASP A 140 14.38 10.16 12.74
C ASP A 140 13.62 11.08 13.72
N ARG A 141 12.61 11.80 13.21
CA ARG A 141 11.74 12.61 14.06
C ARG A 141 10.90 11.76 15.02
N CYS A 142 10.28 10.70 14.54
CA CYS A 142 9.55 9.74 15.38
C CYS A 142 10.45 9.21 16.51
N LYS A 143 11.67 8.79 16.17
CA LYS A 143 12.64 8.30 17.16
C LYS A 143 12.95 9.35 18.22
N THR A 144 13.13 10.62 17.81
CA THR A 144 13.45 11.73 18.73
C THR A 144 12.36 11.95 19.77
N VAL A 145 11.09 11.83 19.39
CA VAL A 145 9.95 12.10 20.29
C VAL A 145 9.36 10.83 20.90
N GLY A 146 9.88 9.66 20.55
CA GLY A 146 9.37 8.36 21.03
C GLY A 146 8.05 7.93 20.39
N ALA A 147 7.72 8.44 19.20
CA ALA A 147 6.61 7.97 18.37
C ALA A 147 7.03 6.77 17.50
N LEU A 148 6.07 6.01 16.97
CA LEU A 148 6.34 4.90 16.06
C LEU A 148 6.04 5.30 14.61
N LEU A 149 6.88 4.85 13.66
CA LEU A 149 6.61 4.95 12.24
C LEU A 149 5.94 3.68 11.74
N ILE A 150 4.75 3.81 11.18
CA ILE A 150 4.02 2.76 10.46
C ILE A 150 4.12 3.05 8.97
N LEU A 151 4.63 2.09 8.17
CA LEU A 151 4.58 2.18 6.71
C LEU A 151 3.57 1.21 6.14
N ASP A 152 2.66 1.76 5.34
CA ASP A 152 1.65 1.01 4.60
C ASP A 152 2.26 0.53 3.27
N GLU A 153 2.50 -0.77 3.21
CA GLU A 153 3.03 -1.51 2.06
C GLU A 153 1.95 -2.33 1.33
N ILE A 154 0.67 -2.05 1.63
CA ILE A 154 -0.46 -2.79 1.06
C ILE A 154 -0.46 -2.68 -0.47
N GLN A 155 -0.11 -1.53 -1.03
CA GLN A 155 -0.06 -1.32 -2.47
C GLN A 155 1.37 -1.40 -3.05
N PRO A 156 2.41 -0.75 -2.47
CA PRO A 156 3.77 -0.77 -3.05
C PRO A 156 4.56 -2.06 -2.78
N GLY A 157 4.12 -2.89 -1.84
CA GLY A 157 4.79 -4.14 -1.48
C GLY A 157 4.66 -5.27 -2.51
N PHE A 158 5.28 -6.39 -2.18
CA PHE A 158 5.25 -7.65 -2.93
C PHE A 158 5.72 -7.51 -4.38
N GLY A 159 6.89 -6.89 -4.57
CA GLY A 159 7.56 -6.82 -5.87
C GLY A 159 7.10 -5.67 -6.77
N ARG A 160 6.01 -4.97 -6.40
CA ARG A 160 5.35 -3.95 -7.22
C ARG A 160 6.28 -2.85 -7.68
N THR A 161 7.21 -2.42 -6.85
CA THR A 161 8.15 -1.30 -7.07
C THR A 161 9.59 -1.74 -7.38
N GLY A 162 9.77 -3.03 -7.71
CA GLY A 162 11.10 -3.58 -8.04
C GLY A 162 11.88 -4.13 -6.85
N THR A 163 11.35 -3.97 -5.64
CA THR A 163 11.84 -4.59 -4.39
C THR A 163 10.69 -5.33 -3.72
N LEU A 164 10.97 -6.22 -2.78
CA LEU A 164 9.91 -6.96 -2.09
C LEU A 164 8.97 -6.00 -1.34
N PHE A 165 9.53 -4.99 -0.67
CA PHE A 165 8.77 -3.91 -0.02
C PHE A 165 9.27 -2.56 -0.54
N GLY A 166 8.35 -1.65 -0.79
CA GLY A 166 8.64 -0.33 -1.35
C GLY A 166 9.62 0.48 -0.49
N PHE A 167 9.54 0.38 0.85
CA PHE A 167 10.42 1.11 1.76
C PHE A 167 11.91 0.78 1.58
N GLN A 168 12.24 -0.39 1.03
CA GLN A 168 13.63 -0.79 0.75
C GLN A 168 14.30 0.12 -0.28
N ASN A 169 13.52 0.76 -1.16
CA ASN A 169 14.02 1.74 -2.13
C ASN A 169 14.42 3.08 -1.49
N PHE A 170 14.04 3.33 -0.23
CA PHE A 170 14.21 4.62 0.44
C PHE A 170 15.09 4.55 1.69
N ASN A 171 15.81 3.45 1.89
CA ASN A 171 16.76 3.25 3.01
C ASN A 171 16.16 3.58 4.39
N VAL A 172 14.90 3.25 4.58
CA VAL A 172 14.19 3.43 5.84
C VAL A 172 13.65 2.09 6.35
N VAL A 173 13.67 1.87 7.65
CA VAL A 173 13.04 0.72 8.29
C VAL A 173 11.99 1.25 9.26
N PRO A 174 10.69 0.97 9.03
CA PRO A 174 9.64 1.38 9.95
C PRO A 174 9.68 0.57 11.26
N ASP A 175 8.91 1.02 12.26
CA ASP A 175 8.67 0.25 13.48
C ASP A 175 7.61 -0.83 13.24
N ILE A 176 6.63 -0.52 12.40
CA ILE A 176 5.56 -1.43 11.99
C ILE A 176 5.39 -1.33 10.49
N VAL A 177 5.34 -2.47 9.79
CA VAL A 177 4.98 -2.56 8.38
C VAL A 177 3.62 -3.23 8.24
N VAL A 178 2.76 -2.66 7.39
CA VAL A 178 1.42 -3.19 7.10
C VAL A 178 1.38 -3.72 5.67
N MET A 179 0.78 -4.89 5.47
CA MET A 179 0.79 -5.64 4.22
C MET A 179 -0.61 -6.13 3.85
N GLY A 180 -0.84 -6.36 2.55
CA GLY A 180 -2.10 -6.89 2.04
C GLY A 180 -2.09 -7.05 0.52
N LYS A 181 -3.25 -7.01 -0.12
CA LYS A 181 -3.45 -7.08 -1.58
C LYS A 181 -2.59 -8.15 -2.27
N GLY A 182 -1.50 -7.74 -2.94
CA GLY A 182 -0.59 -8.63 -3.66
C GLY A 182 -0.02 -9.79 -2.84
N MET A 183 0.04 -9.63 -1.51
CA MET A 183 0.43 -10.68 -0.58
C MET A 183 -0.37 -11.98 -0.76
N GLY A 184 -1.68 -11.85 -1.04
CA GLY A 184 -2.58 -13.00 -1.08
C GLY A 184 -2.58 -13.82 -2.38
N GLY A 185 -1.91 -13.34 -3.45
CA GLY A 185 -1.95 -14.03 -4.75
C GLY A 185 -3.36 -14.18 -5.34
N GLY A 186 -4.27 -13.24 -5.02
CA GLY A 186 -5.67 -13.25 -5.43
C GLY A 186 -6.65 -13.59 -4.30
N LEU A 187 -6.19 -14.09 -3.15
CA LEU A 187 -7.02 -14.34 -1.98
C LEU A 187 -6.93 -13.21 -0.94
N PRO A 188 -8.00 -12.98 -0.13
CA PRO A 188 -8.04 -11.90 0.85
C PRO A 188 -7.13 -12.21 2.05
N ILE A 189 -6.14 -11.35 2.29
CA ILE A 189 -5.24 -11.42 3.45
C ILE A 189 -4.72 -10.02 3.77
N GLY A 190 -4.35 -9.81 5.01
CA GLY A 190 -3.52 -8.71 5.50
C GLY A 190 -2.57 -9.21 6.56
N ALA A 191 -1.60 -8.39 6.88
CA ALA A 191 -0.69 -8.64 7.98
C ALA A 191 -0.07 -7.33 8.47
N PHE A 192 0.35 -7.32 9.72
CA PHE A 192 1.27 -6.31 10.22
C PHE A 192 2.43 -6.99 10.94
N THR A 193 3.61 -6.42 10.79
CA THR A 193 4.86 -6.97 11.33
C THR A 193 5.61 -5.89 12.10
N ALA A 194 6.09 -6.24 13.28
CA ALA A 194 6.94 -5.39 14.10
C ALA A 194 8.01 -6.23 14.80
N SER A 195 8.75 -5.62 15.74
CA SER A 195 9.68 -6.36 16.59
C SER A 195 8.94 -7.27 17.57
N ASN A 196 9.60 -8.34 18.03
CA ASN A 196 9.04 -9.21 19.07
C ASN A 196 8.57 -8.41 20.27
N SER A 197 9.39 -7.46 20.77
CA SER A 197 9.06 -6.67 21.96
C SER A 197 7.80 -5.81 21.79
N LEU A 198 7.53 -5.28 20.59
CA LEU A 198 6.28 -4.58 20.30
C LEU A 198 5.11 -5.56 20.21
N MET A 199 5.26 -6.63 19.42
CA MET A 199 4.15 -7.57 19.18
C MET A 199 3.73 -8.32 20.44
N ASP A 200 4.64 -8.56 21.39
CA ASP A 200 4.34 -9.21 22.66
C ASP A 200 3.35 -8.40 23.52
N LEU A 201 3.28 -7.08 23.32
CA LEU A 201 2.29 -6.23 23.97
C LEU A 201 0.84 -6.60 23.61
N LEU A 202 0.59 -7.24 22.49
CA LEU A 202 -0.75 -7.71 22.10
C LEU A 202 -1.10 -9.09 22.66
N SER A 203 -0.14 -9.81 23.22
CA SER A 203 -0.33 -11.19 23.69
C SER A 203 -0.84 -11.28 25.11
N ASP A 204 -0.61 -10.25 25.91
CA ASP A 204 -0.88 -10.26 27.33
C ASP A 204 -1.54 -8.95 27.80
N ASN A 205 -2.24 -9.01 28.93
CA ASN A 205 -2.87 -7.87 29.62
C ASN A 205 -3.70 -6.90 28.73
N PRO A 206 -4.85 -7.30 28.16
CA PRO A 206 -5.51 -8.58 28.43
C PRO A 206 -5.02 -9.70 27.53
N LYS A 207 -5.00 -10.93 28.04
CA LYS A 207 -4.80 -12.14 27.25
C LYS A 207 -5.85 -12.18 26.13
N LEU A 208 -5.43 -12.50 24.90
CA LEU A 208 -6.28 -12.48 23.70
C LEU A 208 -6.88 -11.09 23.40
N GLY A 209 -6.19 -10.02 23.77
CA GLY A 209 -6.66 -8.64 23.57
C GLY A 209 -6.74 -8.17 22.10
N HIS A 210 -6.11 -8.93 21.19
CA HIS A 210 -6.23 -8.72 19.75
C HIS A 210 -6.31 -10.07 19.05
N ILE A 211 -7.51 -10.48 18.66
CA ILE A 211 -7.77 -11.75 17.98
C ILE A 211 -8.63 -11.55 16.74
N THR A 212 -8.52 -12.48 15.81
CA THR A 212 -9.36 -12.58 14.62
C THR A 212 -9.65 -14.05 14.33
N THR A 213 -10.89 -14.38 13.98
CA THR A 213 -11.31 -15.75 13.75
C THR A 213 -10.62 -16.38 12.55
N PHE A 214 -10.49 -15.65 11.46
CA PHE A 214 -9.97 -16.16 10.18
C PHE A 214 -8.56 -15.68 9.84
N GLY A 215 -7.92 -14.85 10.67
CA GLY A 215 -6.56 -14.41 10.45
C GLY A 215 -5.58 -15.58 10.44
N GLY A 216 -4.81 -15.72 9.36
CA GLY A 216 -3.94 -16.86 9.17
C GLY A 216 -4.64 -18.15 8.72
N ASN A 217 -5.88 -18.06 8.19
CA ASN A 217 -6.58 -19.19 7.59
C ASN A 217 -5.62 -20.02 6.72
N PRO A 218 -5.54 -21.35 6.90
CA PRO A 218 -4.50 -22.17 6.25
C PRO A 218 -4.57 -22.19 4.74
N VAL A 219 -5.75 -22.05 4.12
CA VAL A 219 -5.89 -21.96 2.65
C VAL A 219 -5.29 -20.65 2.16
N ILE A 220 -5.66 -19.56 2.80
CA ILE A 220 -5.21 -18.21 2.42
C ILE A 220 -3.71 -18.04 2.71
N ALA A 221 -3.25 -18.53 3.87
CA ALA A 221 -1.83 -18.53 4.22
C ALA A 221 -0.98 -19.38 3.24
N ALA A 222 -1.51 -20.49 2.74
CA ALA A 222 -0.84 -21.30 1.72
C ALA A 222 -0.72 -20.55 0.38
N SER A 223 -1.77 -19.82 -0.03
CA SER A 223 -1.71 -18.95 -1.22
C SER A 223 -0.68 -17.84 -1.06
N ALA A 224 -0.70 -17.13 0.07
CA ALA A 224 0.26 -16.07 0.37
C ALA A 224 1.70 -16.58 0.45
N LEU A 225 1.91 -17.78 1.02
CA LEU A 225 3.22 -18.44 1.05
C LEU A 225 3.73 -18.73 -0.36
N ALA A 226 2.90 -19.34 -1.22
CA ALA A 226 3.27 -19.62 -2.61
C ALA A 226 3.56 -18.33 -3.39
N THR A 227 2.76 -17.29 -3.19
CA THR A 227 2.97 -15.96 -3.80
C THR A 227 4.31 -15.35 -3.37
N LEU A 228 4.62 -15.39 -2.07
CA LEU A 228 5.87 -14.85 -1.56
C LEU A 228 7.08 -15.65 -2.07
N GLN A 229 6.96 -16.98 -2.14
CA GLN A 229 8.00 -17.85 -2.72
C GLN A 229 8.23 -17.50 -4.20
N GLU A 230 7.18 -17.43 -5.01
CA GLU A 230 7.27 -17.07 -6.42
C GLU A 230 7.98 -15.72 -6.63
N ILE A 231 7.61 -14.70 -5.85
CA ILE A 231 8.22 -13.37 -5.96
C ILE A 231 9.70 -13.37 -5.54
N THR A 232 10.07 -14.17 -4.51
CA THR A 232 11.43 -14.15 -3.96
C THR A 232 12.37 -15.11 -4.65
N GLU A 233 11.86 -16.16 -5.30
CA GLU A 233 12.65 -17.22 -5.98
C GLU A 233 12.77 -16.99 -7.49
N THR A 234 12.03 -15.98 -8.03
CA THR A 234 12.07 -15.63 -9.46
C THR A 234 12.60 -14.20 -9.68
N ASN A 235 12.64 -13.77 -10.93
CA ASN A 235 13.10 -12.44 -11.32
C ASN A 235 11.95 -11.40 -11.44
N LEU A 236 10.76 -11.68 -10.90
CA LEU A 236 9.57 -10.81 -11.04
C LEU A 236 9.81 -9.37 -10.58
N MET A 237 10.58 -9.16 -9.52
CA MET A 237 10.94 -7.83 -9.02
C MET A 237 11.80 -7.05 -10.03
N GLN A 238 12.81 -7.69 -10.60
CA GLN A 238 13.69 -7.09 -11.61
C GLN A 238 12.92 -6.83 -12.91
N GLU A 239 12.03 -7.75 -13.29
CA GLU A 239 11.16 -7.59 -14.45
C GLU A 239 10.19 -6.40 -14.28
N ALA A 240 9.70 -6.13 -13.08
CA ALA A 240 8.86 -4.95 -12.82
C ALA A 240 9.55 -3.64 -13.23
N LEU A 241 10.85 -3.51 -12.95
CA LEU A 241 11.64 -2.33 -13.35
C LEU A 241 11.91 -2.25 -14.86
N LYS A 242 12.10 -3.40 -15.54
CA LYS A 242 12.24 -3.44 -17.00
C LYS A 242 10.93 -3.05 -17.67
N LYS A 243 9.82 -3.59 -17.18
CA LYS A 243 8.46 -3.29 -17.66
C LYS A 243 8.07 -1.82 -17.43
N GLU A 244 8.46 -1.23 -16.32
CA GLU A 244 8.34 0.22 -16.09
C GLU A 244 9.00 1.03 -17.21
N LYS A 245 10.25 0.71 -17.53
CA LYS A 245 10.97 1.39 -18.62
C LYS A 245 10.25 1.26 -19.96
N LEU A 246 9.66 0.09 -20.23
CA LEU A 246 8.88 -0.15 -21.44
C LEU A 246 7.60 0.70 -21.46
N PHE A 247 6.83 0.75 -20.37
CA PHE A 247 5.67 1.63 -20.25
C PHE A 247 6.04 3.10 -20.51
N ARG A 248 7.07 3.61 -19.83
CA ARG A 248 7.54 5.00 -20.00
C ARG A 248 8.03 5.30 -21.40
N LYS A 249 8.60 4.31 -22.12
CA LYS A 249 9.03 4.44 -23.53
C LYS A 249 7.84 4.54 -24.45
N LEU A 250 6.77 3.76 -24.23
CA LEU A 250 5.61 3.63 -25.12
C LEU A 250 4.56 4.72 -24.86
N LEU A 251 4.39 5.15 -23.61
CA LEU A 251 3.40 6.17 -23.23
C LEU A 251 3.96 7.59 -23.39
N LYS A 252 4.38 7.93 -24.60
CA LYS A 252 4.81 9.29 -24.99
C LYS A 252 3.74 9.94 -25.82
N HIS A 253 3.07 10.95 -25.28
CA HIS A 253 2.03 11.69 -25.97
C HIS A 253 1.96 13.14 -25.43
N PRO A 254 1.66 14.18 -26.26
CA PRO A 254 1.58 15.57 -25.80
C PRO A 254 0.57 15.83 -24.67
N LEU A 255 -0.48 15.00 -24.55
CA LEU A 255 -1.44 15.08 -23.44
C LEU A 255 -0.96 14.41 -22.16
N ILE A 256 0.16 13.69 -22.15
CA ILE A 256 0.76 13.11 -20.95
C ILE A 256 1.86 14.07 -20.48
N SER A 257 1.59 14.82 -19.42
CA SER A 257 2.54 15.79 -18.86
C SER A 257 3.70 15.12 -18.13
N GLU A 258 3.41 14.04 -17.40
CA GLU A 258 4.38 13.23 -16.66
C GLU A 258 3.81 11.81 -16.40
N ILE A 259 4.68 10.87 -16.04
CA ILE A 259 4.28 9.56 -15.53
C ILE A 259 4.89 9.41 -14.14
N ARG A 260 4.05 9.48 -13.10
CA ARG A 260 4.44 9.29 -11.70
C ARG A 260 4.51 7.81 -11.33
N GLY A 261 5.12 7.52 -10.19
CA GLY A 261 5.19 6.16 -9.64
C GLY A 261 6.52 5.45 -9.92
N SER A 262 6.58 4.16 -9.57
CA SER A 262 7.75 3.28 -9.71
C SER A 262 7.33 1.84 -9.96
N GLY A 263 8.15 1.10 -10.70
CA GLY A 263 7.86 -0.29 -11.08
C GLY A 263 6.57 -0.41 -11.89
N LEU A 264 5.68 -1.29 -11.45
CA LEU A 264 4.35 -1.49 -12.05
C LEU A 264 3.24 -0.78 -11.24
N MET A 265 3.54 0.36 -10.69
CA MET A 265 2.63 1.29 -10.02
C MET A 265 2.82 2.67 -10.68
N LEU A 266 2.13 2.89 -11.82
CA LEU A 266 2.35 4.03 -12.71
C LEU A 266 1.09 4.87 -12.88
N ALA A 267 1.26 6.19 -12.93
CA ALA A 267 0.18 7.17 -13.12
C ALA A 267 0.56 8.21 -14.18
N PRO A 268 0.23 7.99 -15.47
CA PRO A 268 0.24 9.05 -16.47
C PRO A 268 -0.73 10.17 -16.09
N ILE A 269 -0.27 11.41 -16.09
CA ILE A 269 -1.05 12.60 -15.74
C ILE A 269 -1.50 13.33 -17.00
N LEU A 270 -2.81 13.51 -17.14
CA LEU A 270 -3.48 14.17 -18.25
C LEU A 270 -3.85 15.62 -17.90
N PRO A 271 -4.24 16.46 -18.89
CA PRO A 271 -4.52 17.87 -18.65
C PRO A 271 -5.73 18.13 -17.73
N SER A 272 -6.77 17.29 -17.81
CA SER A 272 -7.98 17.46 -16.99
C SER A 272 -8.61 16.12 -16.57
N ALA A 273 -9.50 16.18 -15.61
CA ALA A 273 -10.26 15.03 -15.11
C ALA A 273 -11.23 14.47 -16.17
N GLU A 274 -11.81 15.36 -16.99
CA GLU A 274 -12.72 15.00 -18.06
C GLU A 274 -11.99 14.16 -19.12
N ILE A 275 -10.81 14.60 -19.56
CA ILE A 275 -9.98 13.84 -20.51
C ILE A 275 -9.56 12.50 -19.90
N ALA A 276 -9.17 12.46 -18.63
CA ALA A 276 -8.82 11.22 -17.97
C ALA A 276 -9.99 10.23 -17.95
N SER A 277 -11.19 10.71 -17.61
CA SER A 277 -12.42 9.90 -17.60
C SER A 277 -12.79 9.40 -19.00
N GLU A 278 -12.73 10.27 -20.02
CA GLU A 278 -12.97 9.89 -21.40
C GLU A 278 -12.01 8.78 -21.86
N VAL A 279 -10.72 8.92 -21.56
CA VAL A 279 -9.71 7.91 -21.91
C VAL A 279 -9.94 6.59 -21.18
N ILE A 280 -10.27 6.61 -19.89
CA ILE A 280 -10.54 5.40 -19.10
C ILE A 280 -11.73 4.64 -19.68
N LEU A 281 -12.84 5.33 -19.94
CA LEU A 281 -14.07 4.71 -20.47
C LEU A 281 -13.84 4.18 -21.89
N ALA A 282 -13.19 4.94 -22.77
CA ALA A 282 -12.88 4.47 -24.13
C ALA A 282 -11.90 3.28 -24.14
N CYS A 283 -10.96 3.21 -23.19
CA CYS A 283 -10.09 2.05 -23.02
C CYS A 283 -10.91 0.80 -22.62
N GLN A 284 -11.89 0.95 -21.74
CA GLN A 284 -12.75 -0.15 -21.31
C GLN A 284 -13.55 -0.73 -22.47
N GLU A 285 -14.09 0.10 -23.37
CA GLU A 285 -14.77 -0.34 -24.60
C GLU A 285 -13.86 -1.14 -25.55
N LYS A 286 -12.56 -0.88 -25.51
CA LYS A 286 -11.53 -1.62 -26.27
C LYS A 286 -10.94 -2.81 -25.51
N GLY A 287 -11.52 -3.20 -24.36
CA GLY A 287 -11.10 -4.34 -23.55
C GLY A 287 -9.84 -4.07 -22.71
N LEU A 288 -9.44 -2.82 -22.50
CA LEU A 288 -8.35 -2.43 -21.61
C LEU A 288 -8.92 -1.76 -20.35
N ILE A 289 -8.75 -2.42 -19.19
CA ILE A 289 -9.22 -1.90 -17.91
C ILE A 289 -8.16 -0.98 -17.32
N LEU A 290 -8.45 0.32 -17.33
CA LEU A 290 -7.80 1.34 -16.52
C LEU A 290 -8.71 1.77 -15.38
N PHE A 291 -8.18 2.57 -14.43
CA PHE A 291 -8.99 3.08 -13.32
C PHE A 291 -8.57 4.49 -12.91
N TRP A 292 -9.46 5.19 -12.19
CA TRP A 292 -9.18 6.47 -11.58
C TRP A 292 -8.30 6.32 -10.33
N LEU A 293 -7.64 7.40 -9.93
CA LEU A 293 -7.07 7.54 -8.61
C LEU A 293 -7.96 8.40 -7.71
N LEU A 294 -7.94 8.13 -6.42
CA LEU A 294 -8.94 8.62 -5.49
C LEU A 294 -8.90 10.15 -5.30
N PHE A 295 -7.69 10.73 -5.30
CA PHE A 295 -7.44 12.14 -5.04
C PHE A 295 -6.69 12.85 -6.18
N GLU A 296 -6.34 12.12 -7.26
CA GLU A 296 -5.74 12.69 -8.48
C GLU A 296 -6.58 12.28 -9.68
N ASN A 297 -7.62 13.06 -9.94
CA ASN A 297 -8.62 12.77 -10.97
C ASN A 297 -8.10 12.93 -12.42
N LYS A 298 -6.92 13.53 -12.61
CA LYS A 298 -6.24 13.65 -13.90
C LYS A 298 -5.38 12.43 -14.26
N ALA A 299 -5.25 11.48 -13.35
CA ALA A 299 -4.36 10.34 -13.51
C ALA A 299 -5.05 9.13 -14.12
N LEU A 300 -4.34 8.44 -15.01
CA LEU A 300 -4.66 7.08 -15.42
C LEU A 300 -3.93 6.11 -14.48
N ARG A 301 -4.66 5.23 -13.79
CA ARG A 301 -4.04 4.23 -12.94
C ARG A 301 -3.60 3.01 -13.75
N ILE A 302 -2.30 2.73 -13.77
CA ILE A 302 -1.70 1.54 -14.40
C ILE A 302 -1.06 0.69 -13.29
N SER A 303 -1.66 -0.47 -13.00
CA SER A 303 -1.21 -1.41 -11.96
C SER A 303 -1.44 -2.85 -12.43
N PRO A 304 -0.77 -3.30 -13.51
CA PRO A 304 -0.97 -4.64 -14.05
C PRO A 304 -0.39 -5.72 -13.12
N PRO A 305 -0.69 -7.02 -13.34
CA PRO A 305 0.00 -8.09 -12.65
C PRO A 305 1.50 -8.06 -12.94
N LEU A 306 2.33 -8.54 -12.00
CA LEU A 306 3.79 -8.60 -12.19
C LEU A 306 4.18 -9.47 -13.39
N THR A 307 3.33 -10.45 -13.72
CA THR A 307 3.53 -11.41 -14.80
C THR A 307 3.14 -10.88 -16.18
N ILE A 308 2.63 -9.63 -16.29
CA ILE A 308 2.25 -9.04 -17.61
C ILE A 308 3.39 -9.20 -18.62
N SER A 309 3.09 -9.65 -19.83
CA SER A 309 4.07 -9.80 -20.91
C SER A 309 4.38 -8.45 -21.61
N GLU A 310 5.50 -8.39 -22.33
CA GLU A 310 5.84 -7.21 -23.14
C GLU A 310 4.84 -6.98 -24.27
N GLU A 311 4.27 -8.05 -24.84
CA GLU A 311 3.24 -7.99 -25.89
C GLU A 311 1.97 -7.35 -25.35
N GLU A 312 1.53 -7.74 -24.16
CA GLU A 312 0.36 -7.14 -23.48
C GLU A 312 0.61 -5.67 -23.15
N ILE A 313 1.81 -5.31 -22.69
CA ILE A 313 2.21 -3.91 -22.45
C ILE A 313 2.15 -3.10 -23.76
N LYS A 314 2.72 -3.62 -24.85
CA LYS A 314 2.69 -2.96 -26.17
C LYS A 314 1.25 -2.77 -26.65
N LYS A 315 0.41 -3.80 -26.56
CA LYS A 315 -1.00 -3.75 -26.91
C LYS A 315 -1.76 -2.70 -26.08
N GLY A 316 -1.63 -2.75 -24.75
CA GLY A 316 -2.32 -1.82 -23.84
C GLY A 316 -1.88 -0.37 -24.06
N CYS A 317 -0.58 -0.13 -24.20
CA CYS A 317 -0.06 1.21 -24.50
C CYS A 317 -0.53 1.71 -25.87
N GLY A 318 -0.59 0.85 -26.88
CA GLY A 318 -1.13 1.20 -28.20
C GLY A 318 -2.58 1.69 -28.11
N ILE A 319 -3.45 0.96 -27.40
CA ILE A 319 -4.85 1.36 -27.17
C ILE A 319 -4.92 2.74 -26.52
N ILE A 320 -4.12 3.00 -25.47
CA ILE A 320 -4.10 4.30 -24.78
C ILE A 320 -3.69 5.42 -25.75
N ILE A 321 -2.62 5.23 -26.53
CA ILE A 321 -2.11 6.25 -27.46
C ILE A 321 -3.12 6.54 -28.59
N ASP A 322 -3.76 5.51 -29.14
CA ASP A 322 -4.77 5.67 -30.19
C ASP A 322 -5.96 6.50 -29.69
N ILE A 323 -6.42 6.23 -28.45
CA ILE A 323 -7.51 7.01 -27.83
C ILE A 323 -7.06 8.45 -27.58
N LEU A 324 -5.86 8.67 -27.05
CA LEU A 324 -5.33 10.03 -26.82
C LEU A 324 -5.20 10.83 -28.13
N ASN A 325 -4.87 10.19 -29.25
CA ASN A 325 -4.82 10.82 -30.56
C ASN A 325 -6.22 11.25 -31.03
N SER A 326 -7.27 10.45 -30.76
CA SER A 326 -8.65 10.80 -31.12
C SER A 326 -9.20 11.96 -30.29
N VAL A 327 -8.96 11.98 -28.97
CA VAL A 327 -9.33 13.09 -28.07
C VAL A 327 -8.69 14.40 -28.53
N LYS A 328 -7.41 14.40 -28.92
CA LYS A 328 -6.70 15.57 -29.40
C LYS A 328 -7.27 16.13 -30.71
N SER A 329 -7.76 15.29 -31.61
CA SER A 329 -8.35 15.73 -32.86
C SER A 329 -9.70 16.44 -32.64
N ASN A 330 -10.53 15.97 -31.70
CA ASN A 330 -11.81 16.56 -31.35
C ASN A 330 -11.66 17.97 -30.73
N ASN A 331 -10.61 18.19 -29.93
CA ASN A 331 -10.33 19.51 -29.31
C ASN A 331 -9.70 20.55 -30.29
N LYS A 332 -9.34 20.18 -31.51
CA LYS A 332 -8.88 21.10 -32.55
C LYS A 332 -9.98 21.56 -33.50
N SER A 333 -11.18 20.97 -33.37
CA SER A 333 -12.33 21.19 -34.27
C SER A 333 -13.41 22.09 -33.61
N CYS A 334 -13.14 22.69 -32.45
CA CYS A 334 -13.98 23.65 -31.73
C CYS A 334 -13.38 25.05 -31.74
#